data_62d09037e8ece4f834c9f89ef59880b8
#
_entry.id   62d09037e8ece4f834c9f89ef59880b8
#
_cell.length_a   1.000
_cell.length_b   1.000
_cell.length_c   1.000
_cell.angle_alpha   90.00
_cell.angle_beta   90.00
_cell.angle_gamma   90.00
#
_symmetry.space_group_name_H-M   'P 1'
#
loop_
_entity.id
_entity.type
_entity.pdbx_description
1 polymer ?
#
loop_
_entity_poly.entity_id
_entity_poly.type
_entity_poly.pdbx_seq_one_letter_code
_entity_poly.pdbx_strand_id
1 'polypeptide(L)'
;MSARSGTQPHADQPSTRSIREVDRIADRYVDECVARYPETATYLGIPDHDDSWSDYSPSGLADRIAHVRQTIAALHTAAPCDERETTAKEAMLERLGMEVELHDAHITASRVSVIAGQAQEIRAIFDLMR
;
A
#
# COMPACT_ATOMS: atom_id res chain seq x y z
N MET A 1 19.16 -20.28 -57.45
CA MET A 1 19.84 -19.27 -56.61
C MET A 1 18.83 -18.87 -55.53
N SER A 2 19.01 -19.46 -54.34
CA SER A 2 18.14 -19.27 -53.19
C SER A 2 18.71 -18.21 -52.29
N ALA A 3 17.98 -17.11 -52.06
CA ALA A 3 18.30 -16.10 -51.06
C ALA A 3 17.73 -16.57 -49.72
N ARG A 4 18.60 -16.84 -48.75
CA ARG A 4 18.27 -17.11 -47.36
C ARG A 4 17.96 -15.80 -46.67
N SER A 5 16.72 -15.61 -46.26
CA SER A 5 16.30 -14.53 -45.36
C SER A 5 16.83 -14.82 -43.98
N GLY A 6 17.79 -14.01 -43.51
CA GLY A 6 18.31 -14.10 -42.17
C GLY A 6 17.34 -13.45 -41.17
N THR A 7 16.73 -14.28 -40.34
CA THR A 7 16.00 -13.82 -39.16
C THR A 7 17.03 -13.34 -38.12
N GLN A 8 17.10 -12.02 -37.89
CA GLN A 8 17.88 -11.48 -36.79
C GLN A 8 17.17 -11.84 -35.47
N PRO A 9 17.88 -12.38 -34.47
CA PRO A 9 17.32 -12.53 -33.13
C PRO A 9 17.17 -11.13 -32.51
N HIS A 10 15.95 -10.83 -32.13
CA HIS A 10 15.62 -9.66 -31.30
C HIS A 10 16.33 -9.85 -29.96
N ALA A 11 17.44 -9.17 -29.79
CA ALA A 11 18.14 -9.11 -28.51
C ALA A 11 17.22 -8.36 -27.54
N ASP A 12 16.66 -9.10 -26.61
CA ASP A 12 15.95 -8.60 -25.44
C ASP A 12 16.97 -7.82 -24.60
N GLN A 13 17.08 -6.52 -24.85
CA GLN A 13 17.88 -5.64 -24.01
C GLN A 13 17.18 -5.57 -22.66
N PRO A 14 17.86 -5.88 -21.54
CA PRO A 14 17.29 -5.59 -20.23
C PRO A 14 17.05 -4.08 -20.17
N SER A 15 15.80 -3.68 -20.28
CA SER A 15 15.40 -2.29 -20.08
C SER A 15 15.94 -1.89 -18.71
N THR A 16 16.88 -0.96 -18.68
CA THR A 16 17.32 -0.27 -17.47
C THR A 16 16.03 0.30 -16.86
N ARG A 17 15.50 -0.41 -15.86
CA ARG A 17 14.29 -0.03 -15.16
C ARG A 17 14.62 1.30 -14.50
N SER A 18 14.25 2.40 -15.13
CA SER A 18 14.37 3.71 -14.54
C SER A 18 13.68 3.62 -13.18
N ILE A 19 14.38 4.02 -12.12
CA ILE A 19 13.91 3.85 -10.76
C ILE A 19 12.69 4.75 -10.63
N ARG A 20 11.51 4.14 -10.67
CA ARG A 20 10.21 4.80 -10.62
C ARG A 20 9.98 5.30 -9.21
N GLU A 21 9.90 6.59 -9.04
CA GLU A 21 9.85 7.20 -7.72
C GLU A 21 8.52 6.93 -7.02
N VAL A 22 7.40 6.99 -7.76
CA VAL A 22 6.07 6.71 -7.22
C VAL A 22 5.94 5.22 -6.86
N ASP A 23 6.42 4.31 -7.72
CA ASP A 23 6.43 2.88 -7.42
C ASP A 23 7.22 2.59 -6.13
N ARG A 24 8.40 3.24 -5.93
CA ARG A 24 9.18 3.08 -4.68
C ARG A 24 8.47 3.60 -3.44
N ILE A 25 7.73 4.69 -3.56
CA ILE A 25 6.92 5.20 -2.44
C ILE A 25 5.80 4.21 -2.12
N ALA A 26 5.15 3.64 -3.14
CA ALA A 26 4.10 2.64 -2.96
C ALA A 26 4.64 1.36 -2.30
N ASP A 27 5.75 0.82 -2.80
CA ASP A 27 6.39 -0.37 -2.23
C ASP A 27 6.76 -0.14 -0.75
N ARG A 28 7.43 0.97 -0.45
CA ARG A 28 7.78 1.32 0.93
C ARG A 28 6.55 1.49 1.81
N TYR A 29 5.47 2.10 1.29
CA TYR A 29 4.22 2.23 2.04
C TYR A 29 3.65 0.87 2.43
N VAL A 30 3.66 -0.11 1.51
CA VAL A 30 3.21 -1.48 1.79
C VAL A 30 4.09 -2.16 2.83
N ASP A 31 5.43 -2.09 2.68
CA ASP A 31 6.38 -2.67 3.63
C ASP A 31 6.19 -2.09 5.04
N GLU A 32 6.04 -0.78 5.14
CA GLU A 32 5.81 -0.10 6.42
C GLU A 32 4.42 -0.40 7.00
N CYS A 33 3.40 -0.60 6.18
CA CYS A 33 2.09 -1.08 6.63
C CYS A 33 2.18 -2.50 7.20
N VAL A 34 2.87 -3.40 6.52
CA VAL A 34 3.08 -4.79 7.01
C VAL A 34 3.83 -4.80 8.34
N ALA A 35 4.87 -3.96 8.47
CA ALA A 35 5.66 -3.88 9.71
C ALA A 35 4.88 -3.31 10.91
N ARG A 36 3.94 -2.37 10.68
CA ARG A 36 3.14 -1.72 11.72
C ARG A 36 1.81 -2.40 11.99
N TYR A 37 1.27 -3.06 10.98
CA TYR A 37 -0.06 -3.68 10.99
C TYR A 37 0.06 -5.13 10.50
N PRO A 38 0.51 -6.05 11.38
CA PRO A 38 0.78 -7.44 11.00
C PRO A 38 -0.40 -8.14 10.32
N GLU A 39 -1.63 -7.79 10.69
CA GLU A 39 -2.84 -8.31 10.04
C GLU A 39 -2.93 -7.94 8.55
N THR A 40 -2.28 -6.86 8.12
CA THR A 40 -2.17 -6.52 6.70
C THR A 40 -1.37 -7.59 5.96
N ALA A 41 -0.34 -8.16 6.57
CA ALA A 41 0.41 -9.27 6.00
C ALA A 41 -0.47 -10.50 5.78
N THR A 42 -1.33 -10.83 6.74
CA THR A 42 -2.30 -11.94 6.63
C THR A 42 -3.24 -11.73 5.44
N TYR A 43 -3.79 -10.52 5.26
CA TYR A 43 -4.63 -10.19 4.11
C TYR A 43 -3.88 -10.25 2.76
N LEU A 44 -2.60 -9.91 2.76
CA LEU A 44 -1.75 -9.94 1.57
C LEU A 44 -1.14 -11.32 1.30
N GLY A 45 -1.30 -12.28 2.22
CA GLY A 45 -0.70 -13.61 2.15
C GLY A 45 0.83 -13.59 2.35
N ILE A 46 1.35 -12.62 3.09
CA ILE A 46 2.77 -12.52 3.46
C ILE A 46 2.98 -13.37 4.72
N PRO A 47 3.86 -14.38 4.70
CA PRO A 47 4.06 -15.27 5.84
C PRO A 47 4.80 -14.58 7.00
N ASP A 48 4.84 -15.24 8.16
CA ASP A 48 5.64 -14.90 9.34
C ASP A 48 5.16 -13.65 10.12
N HIS A 49 3.87 -13.28 10.03
CA HIS A 49 3.28 -12.16 10.76
C HIS A 49 2.05 -12.55 11.61
N ASP A 50 1.74 -13.84 11.71
CA ASP A 50 0.49 -14.34 12.33
C ASP A 50 0.50 -14.34 13.86
N ASP A 51 1.61 -13.99 14.50
CA ASP A 51 1.79 -13.94 15.95
C ASP A 51 1.70 -12.53 16.55
N SER A 52 1.45 -11.53 15.74
CA SER A 52 1.49 -10.12 16.12
C SER A 52 0.19 -9.40 15.76
N TRP A 53 -0.13 -8.34 16.53
CA TRP A 53 -1.31 -7.50 16.35
C TRP A 53 -0.95 -6.03 16.28
N SER A 54 -1.73 -5.26 15.53
CA SER A 54 -1.62 -3.80 15.50
C SER A 54 -1.94 -3.16 16.85
N ASP A 55 -1.35 -2.01 17.10
CA ASP A 55 -1.73 -1.17 18.23
C ASP A 55 -3.03 -0.40 17.92
N TYR A 56 -4.13 -0.87 18.48
CA TYR A 56 -5.46 -0.24 18.37
C TYR A 56 -5.71 0.86 19.41
N SER A 57 -4.68 1.25 20.18
CA SER A 57 -4.78 2.38 21.10
C SER A 57 -4.91 3.72 20.36
N PRO A 58 -5.32 4.80 21.07
CA PRO A 58 -5.31 6.14 20.48
C PRO A 58 -3.93 6.57 19.94
N SER A 59 -2.84 6.14 20.59
CA SER A 59 -1.48 6.37 20.10
C SER A 59 -1.18 5.61 18.82
N GLY A 60 -1.55 4.34 18.73
CA GLY A 60 -1.38 3.55 17.52
C GLY A 60 -2.16 4.13 16.33
N LEU A 61 -3.39 4.63 16.57
CA LEU A 61 -4.16 5.31 15.54
C LEU A 61 -3.49 6.63 15.09
N ALA A 62 -2.93 7.41 16.03
CA ALA A 62 -2.19 8.62 15.72
C ALA A 62 -0.93 8.33 14.89
N ASP A 63 -0.18 7.28 15.23
CA ASP A 63 1.00 6.83 14.48
C ASP A 63 0.63 6.37 13.06
N ARG A 64 -0.49 5.68 12.90
CA ARG A 64 -1.03 5.31 11.59
C ARG A 64 -1.26 6.54 10.72
N ILE A 65 -1.97 7.52 11.23
CA ILE A 65 -2.29 8.75 10.47
C ILE A 65 -1.04 9.58 10.19
N ALA A 66 -0.07 9.62 11.11
CA ALA A 66 1.22 10.26 10.88
C ALA A 66 1.96 9.62 9.68
N HIS A 67 1.98 8.29 9.61
CA HIS A 67 2.57 7.55 8.49
C HIS A 67 1.84 7.84 7.16
N VAL A 68 0.52 7.84 7.14
CA VAL A 68 -0.28 8.21 5.96
C VAL A 68 0.07 9.63 5.49
N ARG A 69 0.13 10.60 6.39
CA ARG A 69 0.50 11.99 6.05
C ARG A 69 1.92 12.11 5.50
N GLN A 70 2.88 11.35 6.03
CA GLN A 70 4.25 11.29 5.50
C GLN A 70 4.29 10.74 4.07
N THR A 71 3.51 9.70 3.80
CA THR A 71 3.39 9.12 2.45
C THR A 71 2.76 10.11 1.47
N ILE A 72 1.70 10.81 1.86
CA ILE A 72 1.09 11.88 1.06
C ILE A 72 2.11 12.97 0.72
N ALA A 73 2.88 13.42 1.71
CA ALA A 73 3.92 14.45 1.50
C ALA A 73 4.99 13.97 0.52
N ALA A 74 5.43 12.72 0.62
CA ALA A 74 6.37 12.12 -0.32
C ALA A 74 5.79 12.03 -1.74
N LEU A 75 4.51 11.63 -1.88
CA LEU A 75 3.83 11.58 -3.18
C LEU A 75 3.70 12.96 -3.82
N HIS A 76 3.43 14.02 -3.04
CA HIS A 76 3.35 15.38 -3.58
C HIS A 76 4.67 15.83 -4.21
N THR A 77 5.82 15.46 -3.65
CA THR A 77 7.15 15.82 -4.16
C THR A 77 7.63 14.92 -5.29
N ALA A 78 7.10 13.68 -5.40
CA ALA A 78 7.52 12.74 -6.42
C ALA A 78 7.11 13.18 -7.82
N ALA A 79 8.04 13.02 -8.78
CA ALA A 79 7.79 13.27 -10.20
C ALA A 79 7.47 11.94 -10.91
N PRO A 80 6.21 11.72 -11.37
CA PRO A 80 5.88 10.52 -12.13
C PRO A 80 6.62 10.51 -13.47
N CYS A 81 7.15 9.35 -13.88
CA CYS A 81 7.91 9.22 -15.12
C CYS A 81 7.05 8.81 -16.32
N ASP A 82 5.83 8.35 -16.10
CA ASP A 82 4.88 7.95 -17.14
C ASP A 82 3.41 8.08 -16.67
N GLU A 83 2.47 7.79 -17.58
CA GLU A 83 1.03 7.86 -17.30
C GLU A 83 0.59 6.86 -16.22
N ARG A 84 1.21 5.68 -16.17
CA ARG A 84 0.93 4.68 -15.13
C ARG A 84 1.29 5.20 -13.74
N GLU A 85 2.48 5.78 -13.58
CA GLU A 85 2.87 6.40 -12.31
C GLU A 85 2.01 7.62 -11.96
N THR A 86 1.58 8.39 -12.96
CA THR A 86 0.66 9.52 -12.74
C THR A 86 -0.66 9.02 -12.16
N THR A 87 -1.27 8.00 -12.78
CA THR A 87 -2.51 7.40 -12.30
C THR A 87 -2.35 6.77 -10.92
N ALA A 88 -1.24 6.06 -10.66
CA ALA A 88 -0.96 5.47 -9.36
C ALA A 88 -0.82 6.53 -8.26
N LYS A 89 -0.10 7.62 -8.53
CA LYS A 89 0.06 8.76 -7.63
C LYS A 89 -1.29 9.40 -7.28
N GLU A 90 -2.12 9.68 -8.29
CA GLU A 90 -3.45 10.26 -8.09
C GLU A 90 -4.35 9.36 -7.26
N ALA A 91 -4.40 8.06 -7.57
CA ALA A 91 -5.19 7.10 -6.82
C ALA A 91 -4.73 6.96 -5.37
N MET A 92 -3.41 6.94 -5.12
CA MET A 92 -2.89 6.91 -3.76
C MET A 92 -3.21 8.19 -2.98
N LEU A 93 -3.04 9.37 -3.60
CA LEU A 93 -3.36 10.64 -2.95
C LEU A 93 -4.85 10.74 -2.59
N GLU A 94 -5.74 10.28 -3.46
CA GLU A 94 -7.19 10.23 -3.18
C GLU A 94 -7.49 9.31 -1.99
N ARG A 95 -7.00 8.07 -2.02
CA ARG A 95 -7.29 7.06 -0.97
C ARG A 95 -6.72 7.45 0.38
N LEU A 96 -5.46 7.84 0.41
CA LEU A 96 -4.79 8.25 1.64
C LEU A 96 -5.35 9.57 2.18
N GLY A 97 -5.71 10.51 1.29
CA GLY A 97 -6.37 11.75 1.66
C GLY A 97 -7.71 11.51 2.34
N MET A 98 -8.54 10.61 1.79
CA MET A 98 -9.80 10.20 2.41
C MET A 98 -9.60 9.61 3.81
N GLU A 99 -8.57 8.79 4.02
CA GLU A 99 -8.26 8.22 5.33
C GLU A 99 -7.95 9.32 6.38
N VAL A 100 -7.18 10.33 5.97
CA VAL A 100 -6.89 11.49 6.83
C VAL A 100 -8.15 12.30 7.13
N GLU A 101 -8.97 12.57 6.14
CA GLU A 101 -10.24 13.30 6.31
C GLU A 101 -11.20 12.59 7.28
N LEU A 102 -11.35 11.27 7.14
CA LEU A 102 -12.19 10.46 8.04
C LEU A 102 -11.65 10.46 9.47
N HIS A 103 -10.32 10.44 9.64
CA HIS A 103 -9.70 10.54 10.95
C HIS A 103 -9.94 11.92 11.57
N ASP A 104 -9.68 13.00 10.84
CA ASP A 104 -9.79 14.38 11.34
C ASP A 104 -11.25 14.74 11.65
N ALA A 105 -12.21 14.14 10.94
CA ALA A 105 -13.63 14.22 11.24
C ALA A 105 -14.08 13.30 12.39
N HIS A 106 -13.16 12.57 13.04
CA HIS A 106 -13.43 11.59 14.11
C HIS A 106 -14.41 10.47 13.72
N ILE A 107 -14.65 10.25 12.44
CA ILE A 107 -15.59 9.23 11.95
C ILE A 107 -15.04 7.83 12.27
N THR A 108 -13.75 7.61 12.09
CA THR A 108 -13.11 6.32 12.39
C THR A 108 -13.24 5.94 13.86
N ALA A 109 -13.07 6.89 14.78
CA ALA A 109 -13.18 6.67 16.22
C ALA A 109 -14.63 6.51 16.71
N SER A 110 -15.59 7.07 15.98
CA SER A 110 -17.03 7.04 16.35
C SER A 110 -17.79 5.82 15.80
N ARG A 111 -17.15 4.98 14.98
CA ARG A 111 -17.78 3.80 14.37
C ARG A 111 -18.03 2.72 15.41
N VAL A 112 -19.20 2.75 16.03
CA VAL A 112 -19.74 1.64 16.82
C VAL A 112 -20.74 0.90 15.94
N SER A 113 -20.42 -0.32 15.55
CA SER A 113 -21.29 -1.15 14.71
C SER A 113 -21.27 -2.61 15.19
N VAL A 114 -22.43 -3.25 15.14
CA VAL A 114 -22.55 -4.69 15.45
C VAL A 114 -22.07 -5.56 14.31
N ILE A 115 -21.97 -5.01 13.08
CA ILE A 115 -21.65 -5.76 11.86
C ILE A 115 -20.26 -5.41 11.33
N ALA A 116 -19.80 -4.17 11.48
CA ALA A 116 -18.57 -3.67 10.86
C ALA A 116 -17.80 -2.73 11.81
N GLY A 117 -17.56 -3.16 13.04
CA GLY A 117 -16.75 -2.45 14.02
C GLY A 117 -15.36 -3.10 14.18
N GLN A 118 -14.45 -2.44 14.91
CA GLN A 118 -13.10 -2.98 15.18
C GLN A 118 -13.13 -4.39 15.79
N ALA A 119 -14.08 -4.70 16.66
CA ALA A 119 -14.22 -6.03 17.24
C ALA A 119 -14.53 -7.11 16.19
N GLN A 120 -15.32 -6.78 15.18
CA GLN A 120 -15.61 -7.70 14.06
C GLN A 120 -14.43 -7.86 13.11
N GLU A 121 -13.67 -6.78 12.88
CA GLU A 121 -12.42 -6.84 12.10
C GLU A 121 -11.39 -7.74 12.77
N ILE A 122 -11.15 -7.55 14.07
CA ILE A 122 -10.24 -8.40 14.86
C ILE A 122 -10.68 -9.87 14.79
N ARG A 123 -11.97 -10.14 14.94
CA ARG A 123 -12.49 -11.50 14.85
C ARG A 123 -12.30 -12.11 13.45
N ALA A 124 -12.57 -11.35 12.40
CA ALA A 124 -12.40 -11.81 11.01
C ALA A 124 -10.93 -12.17 10.72
N ILE A 125 -9.99 -11.36 11.21
CA ILE A 125 -8.56 -11.61 11.10
C ILE A 125 -8.17 -12.89 11.87
N PHE A 126 -8.65 -13.02 13.10
CA PHE A 126 -8.40 -14.23 13.90
C PHE A 126 -8.91 -15.51 13.22
N ASP A 127 -10.04 -15.44 12.52
CA ASP A 127 -10.58 -16.56 11.75
C ASP A 127 -9.73 -16.88 10.50
N LEU A 128 -8.97 -15.92 9.96
CA LEU A 128 -8.02 -16.12 8.85
C LEU A 128 -6.69 -16.74 9.29
N MET A 129 -6.27 -16.52 10.54
CA MET A 129 -5.00 -17.05 11.10
C MET A 129 -5.04 -18.53 11.46
N ARG A 130 -6.07 -19.26 11.10
CA ARG A 130 -6.25 -20.70 11.40
C ARG A 130 -5.66 -21.59 10.32
#